data_74e1c36eaa6d1c43ad69a463c377243b
#
_entry.id   74e1c36eaa6d1c43ad69a463c377243b
#
_cell.length_a   1.000
_cell.length_b   1.000
_cell.length_c   1.000
_cell.angle_alpha   90.00
_cell.angle_beta   90.00
_cell.angle_gamma   90.00
#
_symmetry.space_group_name_H-M   'P 1'
#
loop_
_entity.id
_entity.type
_entity.pdbx_description
1 polymer ?
#
loop_
_entity_poly.entity_id
_entity_poly.type
_entity_poly.pdbx_seq_one_letter_code
_entity_poly.pdbx_strand_id
1 'polypeptide(L)'
;MLKSLLSFSKNKSDAQLKKSLKTLLGFTPGNISLYKQAFLHSSKRETVNNERLEFLGDAVLGAVIAEHLFKLFPYKDEGFLTQLRSKIVNGQNLQQLALKLGIDTYLKVGLKENEKSKSSVYGDAFEALIGAVYIDKGFVKCKNFILKRIIKIHVDIDELMNTDSDFKSMLQIYCQKNKFTLEYRLLSEEQKGKTKIFVVQVFIDDKPYVTFENYSKRVAEQKAAQLTLEELNIN
;
A
#
# COMPACT_ATOMS: atom_id res chain seq x y z
N MET A 1 -25.38 22.80 34.17
CA MET A 1 -23.95 22.46 34.48
C MET A 1 -23.40 21.30 33.68
N LEU A 2 -24.04 20.13 33.56
CA LEU A 2 -23.51 18.99 32.77
C LEU A 2 -23.24 19.29 31.28
N LYS A 3 -24.10 20.07 30.58
CA LYS A 3 -23.89 20.44 29.18
C LYS A 3 -22.66 21.32 28.96
N SER A 4 -22.29 22.19 29.90
CA SER A 4 -21.10 23.04 29.80
C SER A 4 -19.80 22.26 30.02
N LEU A 5 -19.79 21.28 30.92
CA LEU A 5 -18.65 20.40 31.19
C LEU A 5 -18.38 19.48 30.01
N LEU A 6 -19.43 18.94 29.37
CA LEU A 6 -19.30 18.11 28.15
C LEU A 6 -18.81 18.91 26.94
N SER A 7 -19.24 20.18 26.80
CA SER A 7 -18.74 21.07 25.71
C SER A 7 -17.27 21.44 25.91
N PHE A 8 -16.84 21.67 27.16
CA PHE A 8 -15.44 22.02 27.49
C PHE A 8 -14.48 20.84 27.26
N SER A 9 -14.90 19.61 27.62
CA SER A 9 -14.14 18.39 27.36
C SER A 9 -14.03 18.09 25.85
N LYS A 10 -15.11 18.26 25.09
CA LYS A 10 -15.14 18.08 23.63
C LYS A 10 -14.22 19.06 22.91
N ASN A 11 -14.22 20.34 23.31
CA ASN A 11 -13.36 21.36 22.74
C ASN A 11 -11.87 21.09 23.00
N LYS A 12 -11.52 20.58 24.18
CA LYS A 12 -10.13 20.25 24.51
C LYS A 12 -9.61 19.06 23.68
N SER A 13 -10.44 18.04 23.50
CA SER A 13 -10.16 16.88 22.64
C SER A 13 -9.97 17.31 21.17
N ASP A 14 -10.82 18.22 20.66
CA ASP A 14 -10.74 18.71 19.30
C ASP A 14 -9.50 19.57 19.05
N ALA A 15 -9.12 20.39 20.00
CA ALA A 15 -7.90 21.19 19.93
C ALA A 15 -6.64 20.30 19.90
N GLN A 16 -6.62 19.21 20.69
CA GLN A 16 -5.52 18.27 20.70
C GLN A 16 -5.45 17.49 19.38
N LEU A 17 -6.57 16.97 18.87
CA LEU A 17 -6.61 16.32 17.54
C LEU A 17 -6.15 17.26 16.44
N LYS A 18 -6.62 18.51 16.45
CA LYS A 18 -6.22 19.54 15.48
C LYS A 18 -4.71 19.81 15.52
N LYS A 19 -4.10 19.82 16.70
CA LYS A 19 -2.64 19.99 16.87
C LYS A 19 -1.88 18.78 16.30
N SER A 20 -2.29 17.57 16.61
CA SER A 20 -1.66 16.34 16.12
C SER A 20 -1.79 16.24 14.60
N LEU A 21 -2.98 16.50 14.05
CA LEU A 21 -3.20 16.53 12.60
C LEU A 21 -2.39 17.61 11.89
N LYS A 22 -2.16 18.77 12.51
CA LYS A 22 -1.27 19.80 11.95
C LYS A 22 0.15 19.27 11.74
N THR A 23 0.66 18.48 12.66
CA THR A 23 1.99 17.84 12.54
C THR A 23 2.00 16.80 11.42
N LEU A 24 1.00 15.94 11.37
CA LEU A 24 0.86 14.91 10.35
C LEU A 24 0.73 15.50 8.94
N LEU A 25 -0.20 16.43 8.76
CA LEU A 25 -0.56 17.00 7.47
C LEU A 25 0.44 18.06 6.96
N GLY A 26 1.15 18.75 7.89
CA GLY A 26 1.99 19.90 7.57
C GLY A 26 1.21 21.21 7.41
N PHE A 27 -0.09 21.20 7.68
CA PHE A 27 -0.98 22.38 7.70
C PHE A 27 -2.10 22.21 8.74
N THR A 28 -2.75 23.31 9.09
CA THR A 28 -3.84 23.29 10.07
C THR A 28 -5.15 22.84 9.41
N PRO A 29 -5.82 21.79 9.92
CA PRO A 29 -7.18 21.42 9.51
C PRO A 29 -8.16 22.59 9.63
N GLY A 30 -8.99 22.81 8.62
CA GLY A 30 -10.08 23.79 8.65
C GLY A 30 -11.32 23.20 9.33
N ASN A 31 -11.81 22.11 8.80
CA ASN A 31 -12.98 21.42 9.31
C ASN A 31 -12.60 20.11 10.01
N ILE A 32 -12.46 20.14 11.34
CA ILE A 32 -12.04 18.99 12.15
C ILE A 32 -13.04 17.81 12.09
N SER A 33 -14.32 18.06 11.79
CA SER A 33 -15.34 17.01 11.71
C SER A 33 -15.10 16.04 10.55
N LEU A 34 -14.55 16.51 9.42
CA LEU A 34 -14.19 15.67 8.30
C LEU A 34 -13.09 14.64 8.69
N TYR A 35 -12.10 15.07 9.45
CA TYR A 35 -11.03 14.18 9.90
C TYR A 35 -11.50 13.19 10.98
N LYS A 36 -12.42 13.61 11.84
CA LYS A 36 -13.06 12.68 12.77
C LYS A 36 -13.86 11.60 12.05
N GLN A 37 -14.59 12.00 11.00
CA GLN A 37 -15.32 11.08 10.15
C GLN A 37 -14.38 10.12 9.40
N ALA A 38 -13.26 10.61 8.85
CA ALA A 38 -12.28 9.78 8.17
C ALA A 38 -11.71 8.66 9.08
N PHE A 39 -11.62 8.89 10.38
CA PHE A 39 -11.15 7.93 11.37
C PHE A 39 -12.27 7.13 12.05
N LEU A 40 -13.49 7.20 11.58
CA LEU A 40 -14.63 6.44 12.09
C LEU A 40 -15.01 5.33 11.13
N HIS A 41 -14.50 4.13 11.38
CA HIS A 41 -14.71 2.98 10.51
C HIS A 41 -16.14 2.44 10.60
N SER A 42 -16.68 1.94 9.47
CA SER A 42 -18.04 1.42 9.33
C SER A 42 -18.38 0.29 10.31
N SER A 43 -17.39 -0.49 10.78
CA SER A 43 -17.59 -1.53 11.79
C SER A 43 -18.16 -1.02 13.11
N LYS A 44 -18.11 0.29 13.38
CA LYS A 44 -18.76 0.91 14.55
C LYS A 44 -20.29 0.97 14.42
N ARG A 45 -20.83 0.70 13.20
CA ARG A 45 -22.27 0.75 12.91
C ARG A 45 -22.93 2.10 13.24
N GLU A 46 -22.15 3.18 13.17
CA GLU A 46 -22.67 4.54 13.25
C GLU A 46 -23.22 4.97 11.88
N THR A 47 -24.24 5.84 11.88
CA THR A 47 -24.88 6.33 10.64
C THR A 47 -23.94 7.15 9.74
N VAL A 48 -22.92 7.75 10.36
CA VAL A 48 -21.86 8.51 9.66
C VAL A 48 -20.55 7.78 9.90
N ASN A 49 -19.87 7.36 8.82
CA ASN A 49 -18.61 6.63 8.86
C ASN A 49 -17.66 7.14 7.76
N ASN A 50 -16.53 6.45 7.56
CA ASN A 50 -15.48 6.86 6.61
C ASN A 50 -15.73 6.45 5.16
N GLU A 51 -16.63 5.53 4.83
CA GLU A 51 -16.79 4.93 3.51
C GLU A 51 -16.91 5.93 2.36
N ARG A 52 -17.70 7.02 2.54
CA ARG A 52 -17.84 8.04 1.49
C ARG A 52 -16.59 8.87 1.28
N LEU A 53 -15.80 9.10 2.33
CA LEU A 53 -14.51 9.80 2.25
C LEU A 53 -13.44 8.89 1.64
N GLU A 54 -13.46 7.61 1.97
CA GLU A 54 -12.63 6.56 1.39
C GLU A 54 -12.83 6.49 -0.12
N PHE A 55 -14.07 6.31 -0.59
CA PHE A 55 -14.42 6.31 -2.01
C PHE A 55 -13.85 7.52 -2.77
N LEU A 56 -14.00 8.72 -2.20
CA LEU A 56 -13.46 9.94 -2.80
C LEU A 56 -11.94 9.99 -2.73
N GLY A 57 -11.38 9.56 -1.61
CA GLY A 57 -9.94 9.56 -1.36
C GLY A 57 -9.18 8.62 -2.27
N ASP A 58 -9.69 7.40 -2.52
CA ASP A 58 -9.14 6.46 -3.51
C ASP A 58 -9.04 7.11 -4.89
N ALA A 59 -10.14 7.69 -5.38
CA ALA A 59 -10.16 8.36 -6.69
C ALA A 59 -9.13 9.50 -6.78
N VAL A 60 -9.04 10.35 -5.75
CA VAL A 60 -8.08 11.47 -5.69
C VAL A 60 -6.64 10.96 -5.60
N LEU A 61 -6.38 9.96 -4.77
CA LEU A 61 -5.07 9.33 -4.62
C LEU A 61 -4.62 8.72 -5.96
N GLY A 62 -5.49 7.92 -6.58
CA GLY A 62 -5.23 7.30 -7.87
C GLY A 62 -4.89 8.32 -8.97
N ALA A 63 -5.65 9.42 -9.05
CA ALA A 63 -5.40 10.50 -10.02
C ALA A 63 -4.05 11.22 -9.78
N VAL A 64 -3.73 11.52 -8.52
CA VAL A 64 -2.47 12.20 -8.15
C VAL A 64 -1.26 11.31 -8.45
N ILE A 65 -1.33 10.02 -8.12
CA ILE A 65 -0.25 9.07 -8.40
C ILE A 65 -0.09 8.85 -9.90
N ALA A 66 -1.20 8.70 -10.64
CA ALA A 66 -1.16 8.57 -12.10
C ALA A 66 -0.45 9.77 -12.76
N GLU A 67 -0.84 11.00 -12.39
CA GLU A 67 -0.19 12.21 -12.92
C GLU A 67 1.30 12.28 -12.53
N HIS A 68 1.64 11.86 -11.32
CA HIS A 68 3.03 11.85 -10.84
C HIS A 68 3.88 10.88 -11.66
N LEU A 69 3.43 9.64 -11.82
CA LEU A 69 4.13 8.61 -12.60
C LEU A 69 4.24 8.98 -14.09
N PHE A 70 3.17 9.52 -14.67
CA PHE A 70 3.19 9.99 -16.07
C PHE A 70 4.28 11.04 -16.31
N LYS A 71 4.48 11.96 -15.37
CA LYS A 71 5.55 12.98 -15.47
C LYS A 71 6.93 12.44 -15.16
N LEU A 72 7.02 11.47 -14.24
CA LEU A 72 8.30 10.88 -13.82
C LEU A 72 8.88 9.95 -14.91
N PHE A 73 8.01 9.26 -15.64
CA PHE A 73 8.38 8.26 -16.65
C PHE A 73 7.81 8.58 -18.04
N PRO A 74 8.28 9.67 -18.70
CA PRO A 74 7.68 10.16 -19.94
C PRO A 74 7.82 9.20 -21.15
N TYR A 75 8.70 8.21 -21.06
CA TYR A 75 8.98 7.25 -22.15
C TYR A 75 8.48 5.83 -21.86
N LYS A 76 7.81 5.61 -20.71
CA LYS A 76 7.23 4.31 -20.36
C LYS A 76 5.81 4.21 -20.87
N ASP A 77 5.42 2.98 -21.24
CA ASP A 77 4.08 2.67 -21.73
C ASP A 77 3.00 2.68 -20.63
N GLU A 78 1.76 2.57 -21.04
CA GLU A 78 0.59 2.55 -20.15
C GLU A 78 0.64 1.35 -19.21
N GLY A 79 1.05 0.18 -19.69
CA GLY A 79 1.14 -1.04 -18.89
C GLY A 79 2.07 -0.88 -17.69
N PHE A 80 3.28 -0.34 -17.92
CA PHE A 80 4.24 -0.02 -16.87
C PHE A 80 3.65 0.97 -15.84
N LEU A 81 3.04 2.06 -16.31
CA LEU A 81 2.47 3.09 -15.43
C LEU A 81 1.33 2.55 -14.58
N THR A 82 0.46 1.72 -15.17
CA THR A 82 -0.66 1.08 -14.48
C THR A 82 -0.19 0.08 -13.44
N GLN A 83 0.80 -0.76 -13.77
CA GLN A 83 1.39 -1.70 -12.83
C GLN A 83 2.04 -0.98 -11.64
N LEU A 84 2.86 0.04 -11.89
CA LEU A 84 3.54 0.78 -10.83
C LEU A 84 2.55 1.56 -9.94
N ARG A 85 1.51 2.16 -10.54
CA ARG A 85 0.42 2.77 -9.77
C ARG A 85 -0.24 1.76 -8.86
N SER A 86 -0.61 0.58 -9.38
CA SER A 86 -1.25 -0.48 -8.59
C SER A 86 -0.41 -0.93 -7.40
N LYS A 87 0.93 -0.98 -7.56
CA LYS A 87 1.83 -1.29 -6.44
C LYS A 87 1.82 -0.22 -5.35
N ILE A 88 1.75 1.05 -5.74
CA ILE A 88 1.72 2.17 -4.78
C ILE A 88 0.40 2.21 -4.02
N VAL A 89 -0.74 2.01 -4.72
CA VAL A 89 -2.08 2.16 -4.13
C VAL A 89 -2.74 0.85 -3.73
N ASN A 90 -2.04 -0.29 -3.72
CA ASN A 90 -2.66 -1.52 -3.22
C ASN A 90 -2.91 -1.45 -1.71
N GLY A 91 -3.95 -2.16 -1.26
CA GLY A 91 -4.40 -2.11 0.13
C GLY A 91 -3.32 -2.47 1.15
N GLN A 92 -2.40 -3.40 0.82
CA GLN A 92 -1.31 -3.79 1.72
C GLN A 92 -0.30 -2.64 1.91
N ASN A 93 0.06 -1.94 0.84
CA ASN A 93 0.96 -0.79 0.92
C ASN A 93 0.27 0.40 1.62
N LEU A 94 -1.01 0.67 1.32
CA LEU A 94 -1.78 1.71 2.00
C LEU A 94 -1.92 1.45 3.50
N GLN A 95 -2.10 0.19 3.90
CA GLN A 95 -2.09 -0.20 5.31
C GLN A 95 -0.75 0.12 5.99
N GLN A 96 0.37 -0.19 5.34
CA GLN A 96 1.70 0.14 5.88
C GLN A 96 1.93 1.65 5.96
N LEU A 97 1.51 2.40 4.95
CA LEU A 97 1.57 3.87 4.96
C LEU A 97 0.74 4.47 6.10
N ALA A 98 -0.47 3.94 6.34
CA ALA A 98 -1.32 4.35 7.46
C ALA A 98 -0.61 4.16 8.81
N LEU A 99 0.02 3.00 9.01
CA LEU A 99 0.78 2.70 10.24
C LEU A 99 2.01 3.59 10.39
N LYS A 100 2.79 3.78 9.33
CA LYS A 100 3.96 4.71 9.33
C LYS A 100 3.57 6.15 9.66
N LEU A 101 2.37 6.57 9.29
CA LEU A 101 1.81 7.88 9.59
C LEU A 101 1.14 7.98 10.97
N GLY A 102 1.03 6.89 11.72
CA GLY A 102 0.37 6.83 13.03
C GLY A 102 -1.14 7.00 12.97
N ILE A 103 -1.78 6.66 11.82
CA ILE A 103 -3.24 6.77 11.63
C ILE A 103 -3.99 5.83 12.57
N ASP A 104 -3.41 4.68 12.91
CA ASP A 104 -3.92 3.70 13.87
C ASP A 104 -4.31 4.32 15.21
N THR A 105 -3.56 5.33 15.67
CA THR A 105 -3.81 6.03 16.94
C THR A 105 -5.09 6.87 16.97
N TYR A 106 -5.60 7.25 15.79
CA TYR A 106 -6.83 8.05 15.66
C TYR A 106 -8.05 7.19 15.34
N LEU A 107 -7.84 5.97 14.85
CA LEU A 107 -8.87 5.14 14.26
C LEU A 107 -9.82 4.57 15.31
N LYS A 108 -11.12 4.75 15.08
CA LYS A 108 -12.21 4.20 15.87
C LYS A 108 -12.86 3.05 15.13
N VAL A 109 -12.65 1.84 15.61
CA VAL A 109 -13.18 0.60 15.04
C VAL A 109 -14.03 -0.17 16.03
N GLY A 110 -14.98 -0.96 15.54
CA GLY A 110 -15.76 -1.91 16.31
C GLY A 110 -15.18 -3.33 16.32
N LEU A 111 -13.99 -3.54 15.75
CA LEU A 111 -13.32 -4.83 15.61
C LEU A 111 -12.41 -5.12 16.80
N LYS A 112 -12.18 -6.41 17.07
CA LYS A 112 -11.17 -6.86 18.03
C LYS A 112 -9.76 -6.66 17.44
N GLU A 113 -8.74 -6.60 18.30
CA GLU A 113 -7.36 -6.30 17.88
C GLU A 113 -6.81 -7.30 16.86
N ASN A 114 -7.13 -8.59 17.02
CA ASN A 114 -6.72 -9.66 16.11
C ASN A 114 -7.44 -9.63 14.74
N GLU A 115 -8.54 -8.90 14.63
CA GLU A 115 -9.31 -8.72 13.38
C GLU A 115 -8.82 -7.50 12.60
N LYS A 116 -8.33 -6.47 13.27
CA LYS A 116 -7.79 -5.25 12.64
C LYS A 116 -6.60 -5.52 11.72
N SER A 117 -5.68 -6.37 12.15
CA SER A 117 -4.46 -6.70 11.38
C SER A 117 -4.74 -7.49 10.09
N LYS A 118 -5.90 -8.13 10.00
CA LYS A 118 -6.34 -8.93 8.85
C LYS A 118 -7.29 -8.19 7.91
N SER A 119 -7.74 -7.00 8.30
CA SER A 119 -8.71 -6.19 7.54
C SER A 119 -8.04 -5.02 6.83
N SER A 120 -8.72 -4.46 5.82
CA SER A 120 -8.30 -3.25 5.09
C SER A 120 -8.39 -1.96 5.90
N VAL A 121 -8.87 -2.02 7.13
CA VAL A 121 -9.25 -0.90 8.01
C VAL A 121 -8.28 0.27 8.02
N TYR A 122 -6.99 0.01 8.01
CA TYR A 122 -5.98 1.07 8.01
C TYR A 122 -5.82 1.72 6.64
N GLY A 123 -5.92 0.93 5.56
CA GLY A 123 -5.94 1.43 4.19
C GLY A 123 -7.16 2.30 3.93
N ASP A 124 -8.34 1.82 4.32
CA ASP A 124 -9.61 2.54 4.19
C ASP A 124 -9.57 3.89 4.92
N ALA A 125 -8.99 3.91 6.14
CA ALA A 125 -8.81 5.14 6.91
C ALA A 125 -7.79 6.10 6.28
N PHE A 126 -6.75 5.57 5.63
CA PHE A 126 -5.78 6.37 4.89
C PHE A 126 -6.44 7.06 3.68
N GLU A 127 -7.19 6.32 2.87
CA GLU A 127 -7.95 6.88 1.75
C GLU A 127 -8.99 7.89 2.23
N ALA A 128 -9.72 7.58 3.30
CA ALA A 128 -10.67 8.52 3.90
C ALA A 128 -9.99 9.82 4.39
N LEU A 129 -8.76 9.73 4.91
CA LEU A 129 -7.96 10.92 5.26
C LEU A 129 -7.65 11.76 4.01
N ILE A 130 -7.27 11.13 2.90
CA ILE A 130 -7.05 11.83 1.62
C ILE A 130 -8.34 12.54 1.18
N GLY A 131 -9.49 11.87 1.23
CA GLY A 131 -10.79 12.45 0.93
C GLY A 131 -11.13 13.65 1.83
N ALA A 132 -10.86 13.54 3.14
CA ALA A 132 -11.05 14.63 4.09
C ALA A 132 -10.16 15.85 3.78
N VAL A 133 -8.88 15.61 3.45
CA VAL A 133 -7.94 16.68 3.05
C VAL A 133 -8.40 17.34 1.76
N TYR A 134 -8.85 16.55 0.79
CA TYR A 134 -9.36 17.08 -0.47
C TYR A 134 -10.56 18.01 -0.28
N ILE A 135 -11.57 17.61 0.51
CA ILE A 135 -12.74 18.43 0.80
C ILE A 135 -12.38 19.69 1.61
N ASP A 136 -11.49 19.55 2.60
CA ASP A 136 -11.11 20.66 3.49
C ASP A 136 -10.20 21.70 2.81
N LYS A 137 -9.31 21.28 1.92
CA LYS A 137 -8.20 22.11 1.39
C LYS A 137 -8.14 22.20 -0.13
N GLY A 138 -8.95 21.45 -0.84
CA GLY A 138 -8.96 21.38 -2.30
C GLY A 138 -7.80 20.57 -2.88
N PHE A 139 -7.86 20.36 -4.20
CA PHE A 139 -6.99 19.46 -4.93
C PHE A 139 -5.49 19.79 -4.78
N VAL A 140 -5.12 21.07 -4.94
CA VAL A 140 -3.69 21.46 -4.95
C VAL A 140 -3.00 21.17 -3.62
N LYS A 141 -3.65 21.46 -2.49
CA LYS A 141 -3.09 21.14 -1.16
C LYS A 141 -3.08 19.65 -0.89
N CYS A 142 -4.12 18.92 -1.30
CA CYS A 142 -4.19 17.47 -1.20
C CYS A 142 -3.08 16.80 -1.99
N LYS A 143 -2.88 17.18 -3.25
CA LYS A 143 -1.77 16.72 -4.10
C LYS A 143 -0.40 16.98 -3.48
N ASN A 144 -0.18 18.19 -2.95
CA ASN A 144 1.08 18.51 -2.26
C ASN A 144 1.30 17.66 -1.00
N PHE A 145 0.25 17.35 -0.25
CA PHE A 145 0.31 16.46 0.90
C PHE A 145 0.71 15.05 0.45
N ILE A 146 0.02 14.49 -0.54
CA ILE A 146 0.31 13.15 -1.08
C ILE A 146 1.77 13.08 -1.56
N LEU A 147 2.19 13.99 -2.45
CA LEU A 147 3.51 13.89 -3.08
C LEU A 147 4.66 14.21 -2.12
N LYS A 148 4.53 15.26 -1.29
CA LYS A 148 5.66 15.75 -0.47
C LYS A 148 5.77 15.07 0.88
N ARG A 149 4.65 14.63 1.46
CA ARG A 149 4.61 14.06 2.82
C ARG A 149 4.43 12.56 2.83
N ILE A 150 3.86 11.98 1.78
CA ILE A 150 3.64 10.54 1.69
C ILE A 150 4.63 9.92 0.71
N ILE A 151 4.51 10.20 -0.59
CA ILE A 151 5.32 9.53 -1.60
C ILE A 151 6.81 9.78 -1.38
N LYS A 152 7.24 11.05 -1.31
CA LYS A 152 8.66 11.40 -1.17
C LYS A 152 9.33 10.82 0.07
N ILE A 153 8.59 10.59 1.16
CA ILE A 153 9.15 10.19 2.47
C ILE A 153 9.05 8.68 2.70
N HIS A 154 7.98 8.06 2.20
CA HIS A 154 7.61 6.69 2.62
C HIS A 154 7.57 5.69 1.47
N VAL A 155 7.67 6.13 0.21
CA VAL A 155 7.59 5.25 -0.96
C VAL A 155 8.91 5.32 -1.72
N ASP A 156 9.62 4.21 -1.76
CA ASP A 156 10.78 4.03 -2.63
C ASP A 156 10.29 3.49 -3.97
N ILE A 157 10.23 4.37 -4.98
CA ILE A 157 9.75 4.01 -6.31
C ILE A 157 10.74 3.07 -7.01
N ASP A 158 12.05 3.24 -6.78
CA ASP A 158 13.08 2.38 -7.39
C ASP A 158 13.01 0.96 -6.78
N GLU A 159 12.79 0.85 -5.47
CA GLU A 159 12.53 -0.44 -4.83
C GLU A 159 11.25 -1.09 -5.41
N LEU A 160 10.16 -0.33 -5.58
CA LEU A 160 8.92 -0.85 -6.16
C LEU A 160 9.06 -1.27 -7.62
N MET A 161 9.91 -0.60 -8.41
CA MET A 161 10.23 -1.04 -9.76
C MET A 161 11.01 -2.35 -9.77
N ASN A 162 11.94 -2.51 -8.83
CA ASN A 162 12.79 -3.69 -8.74
C ASN A 162 12.09 -4.89 -8.07
N THR A 163 11.08 -4.66 -7.26
CA THR A 163 10.35 -5.72 -6.55
C THR A 163 9.39 -6.52 -7.43
N ASP A 164 9.13 -6.06 -8.67
CA ASP A 164 8.27 -6.78 -9.59
C ASP A 164 8.61 -6.48 -11.07
N SER A 165 9.78 -6.72 -11.49
CA SER A 165 9.88 -7.44 -12.75
C SER A 165 9.17 -8.75 -12.44
N ASP A 166 7.97 -9.00 -13.02
CA ASP A 166 7.30 -10.28 -12.81
C ASP A 166 8.07 -11.32 -13.62
N PHE A 167 9.27 -11.60 -13.12
CA PHE A 167 10.20 -12.54 -13.75
C PHE A 167 9.55 -13.91 -13.95
N LYS A 168 8.61 -14.28 -13.05
CA LYS A 168 7.81 -15.49 -13.24
C LYS A 168 6.92 -15.39 -14.48
N SER A 169 6.19 -14.28 -14.65
CA SER A 169 5.37 -14.07 -15.85
C SER A 169 6.21 -13.92 -17.11
N MET A 170 7.34 -13.22 -17.04
CA MET A 170 8.28 -13.12 -18.17
C MET A 170 8.79 -14.49 -18.61
N LEU A 171 9.25 -15.31 -17.64
CA LEU A 171 9.71 -16.66 -17.91
C LEU A 171 8.58 -17.57 -18.41
N GLN A 172 7.36 -17.42 -17.85
CA GLN A 172 6.17 -18.13 -18.31
C GLN A 172 5.82 -17.79 -19.77
N ILE A 173 5.81 -16.50 -20.13
CA ILE A 173 5.57 -16.04 -21.52
C ILE A 173 6.64 -16.57 -22.46
N TYR A 174 7.91 -16.54 -22.05
CA TYR A 174 9.00 -17.11 -22.85
C TYR A 174 8.80 -18.60 -23.09
N CYS A 175 8.52 -19.38 -22.05
CA CYS A 175 8.28 -20.82 -22.15
C CYS A 175 7.07 -21.12 -23.03
N GLN A 176 5.96 -20.37 -22.87
CA GLN A 176 4.76 -20.55 -23.71
C GLN A 176 5.05 -20.26 -25.20
N LYS A 177 5.78 -19.17 -25.52
CA LYS A 177 6.14 -18.85 -26.90
C LYS A 177 7.00 -19.95 -27.56
N ASN A 178 7.86 -20.59 -26.78
CA ASN A 178 8.75 -21.65 -27.26
C ASN A 178 8.18 -23.06 -27.07
N LYS A 179 6.94 -23.19 -26.55
CA LYS A 179 6.26 -24.45 -26.25
C LYS A 179 7.00 -25.30 -25.22
N PHE A 180 7.72 -24.69 -24.29
CA PHE A 180 8.38 -25.34 -23.18
C PHE A 180 7.45 -25.43 -21.97
N THR A 181 7.63 -26.49 -21.18
CA THR A 181 6.96 -26.66 -19.88
C THR A 181 7.78 -25.97 -18.78
N LEU A 182 7.16 -25.11 -17.98
CA LEU A 182 7.80 -24.41 -16.87
C LEU A 182 7.25 -24.93 -15.53
N GLU A 183 8.14 -25.32 -14.63
CA GLU A 183 7.82 -25.73 -13.25
C GLU A 183 8.73 -25.04 -12.22
N TYR A 184 8.14 -24.74 -11.06
CA TYR A 184 8.88 -24.31 -9.86
C TYR A 184 8.75 -25.41 -8.82
N ARG A 185 9.84 -26.15 -8.59
CA ARG A 185 9.84 -27.27 -7.62
C ARG A 185 10.43 -26.79 -6.29
N LEU A 186 9.69 -27.02 -5.20
CA LEU A 186 10.17 -26.83 -3.85
C LEU A 186 11.08 -28.00 -3.49
N LEU A 187 12.39 -27.74 -3.37
CA LEU A 187 13.37 -28.79 -3.05
C LEU A 187 13.42 -29.08 -1.56
N SER A 188 13.36 -28.02 -0.71
CA SER A 188 13.31 -28.16 0.74
C SER A 188 12.56 -27.00 1.41
N GLU A 189 12.03 -27.30 2.60
CA GLU A 189 11.46 -26.34 3.53
C GLU A 189 12.09 -26.62 4.89
N GLU A 190 12.98 -25.74 5.34
CA GLU A 190 13.72 -25.91 6.58
C GLU A 190 13.29 -24.87 7.61
N GLN A 191 13.13 -25.30 8.87
CA GLN A 191 12.87 -24.40 9.99
C GLN A 191 14.23 -23.95 10.59
N LYS A 192 14.56 -22.66 10.44
CA LYS A 192 15.70 -22.04 11.14
C LYS A 192 15.20 -21.13 12.27
N GLY A 193 15.14 -21.63 13.49
CA GLY A 193 14.61 -20.91 14.64
C GLY A 193 13.11 -20.60 14.49
N LYS A 194 12.73 -19.32 14.47
CA LYS A 194 11.33 -18.88 14.28
C LYS A 194 10.94 -18.67 12.82
N THR A 195 11.85 -18.79 11.87
CA THR A 195 11.64 -18.53 10.45
C THR A 195 11.80 -19.79 9.61
N LYS A 196 11.00 -19.91 8.55
CA LYS A 196 11.12 -20.98 7.54
C LYS A 196 11.97 -20.48 6.37
N ILE A 197 12.81 -21.34 5.81
CA ILE A 197 13.54 -21.11 4.57
C ILE A 197 12.98 -22.05 3.51
N PHE A 198 12.67 -21.51 2.34
CA PHE A 198 12.18 -22.24 1.18
C PHE A 198 13.27 -22.27 0.11
N VAL A 199 13.65 -23.45 -0.34
CA VAL A 199 14.58 -23.64 -1.46
C VAL A 199 13.78 -24.04 -2.68
N VAL A 200 13.79 -23.19 -3.72
CA VAL A 200 13.02 -23.40 -4.95
C VAL A 200 13.97 -23.52 -6.13
N GLN A 201 13.68 -24.45 -7.06
CA GLN A 201 14.39 -24.58 -8.32
C GLN A 201 13.44 -24.45 -9.50
N VAL A 202 13.92 -23.77 -10.55
CA VAL A 202 13.22 -23.67 -11.83
C VAL A 202 13.54 -24.89 -12.69
N PHE A 203 12.52 -25.44 -13.35
CA PHE A 203 12.66 -26.50 -14.37
C PHE A 203 12.00 -26.03 -15.68
N ILE A 204 12.69 -26.23 -16.79
CA ILE A 204 12.17 -26.03 -18.15
C ILE A 204 12.34 -27.33 -18.91
N ASP A 205 11.23 -27.94 -19.36
CA ASP A 205 11.19 -29.29 -19.96
C ASP A 205 11.97 -30.32 -19.14
N ASP A 206 11.67 -30.39 -17.83
CA ASP A 206 12.31 -31.25 -16.83
C ASP A 206 13.84 -31.00 -16.64
N LYS A 207 14.45 -30.10 -17.39
CA LYS A 207 15.84 -29.70 -17.19
C LYS A 207 15.94 -28.69 -16.05
N PRO A 208 16.79 -28.94 -15.03
CA PRO A 208 16.97 -28.01 -13.91
C PRO A 208 17.77 -26.77 -14.35
N TYR A 209 17.31 -25.61 -13.89
CA TYR A 209 17.97 -24.32 -13.97
C TYR A 209 18.30 -23.82 -12.55
N VAL A 210 18.19 -22.52 -12.35
CA VAL A 210 18.62 -21.86 -11.11
C VAL A 210 17.82 -22.31 -9.88
N THR A 211 18.57 -22.53 -8.78
CA THR A 211 18.03 -22.74 -7.44
C THR A 211 18.21 -21.47 -6.62
N PHE A 212 17.19 -21.08 -5.85
CA PHE A 212 17.27 -19.95 -4.95
C PHE A 212 16.57 -20.21 -3.62
N GLU A 213 17.13 -19.68 -2.52
CA GLU A 213 16.55 -19.82 -1.19
C GLU A 213 16.09 -18.47 -0.63
N ASN A 214 14.94 -18.46 0.05
CA ASN A 214 14.43 -17.27 0.74
C ASN A 214 13.46 -17.66 1.85
N TYR A 215 13.23 -16.73 2.80
CA TYR A 215 12.21 -16.85 3.85
C TYR A 215 10.76 -16.80 3.32
N SER A 216 10.56 -16.37 2.08
CA SER A 216 9.28 -16.38 1.38
C SER A 216 9.40 -17.23 0.12
N LYS A 217 8.53 -18.25 -0.02
CA LYS A 217 8.46 -19.08 -1.22
C LYS A 217 8.27 -18.25 -2.49
N ARG A 218 7.36 -17.25 -2.43
CA ARG A 218 7.09 -16.35 -3.56
C ARG A 218 8.34 -15.58 -4.00
N VAL A 219 9.11 -15.06 -3.05
CA VAL A 219 10.35 -14.32 -3.35
C VAL A 219 11.41 -15.27 -3.90
N ALA A 220 11.53 -16.50 -3.37
CA ALA A 220 12.43 -17.50 -3.90
C ALA A 220 12.11 -17.86 -5.37
N GLU A 221 10.83 -18.06 -5.70
CA GLU A 221 10.37 -18.33 -7.07
C GLU A 221 10.66 -17.17 -8.03
N GLN A 222 10.39 -15.91 -7.62
CA GLN A 222 10.64 -14.72 -8.44
C GLN A 222 12.15 -14.56 -8.72
N LYS A 223 12.99 -14.73 -7.71
CA LYS A 223 14.42 -14.57 -7.86
C LYS A 223 15.04 -15.71 -8.69
N ALA A 224 14.58 -16.94 -8.50
CA ALA A 224 14.96 -18.06 -9.34
C ALA A 224 14.57 -17.84 -10.81
N ALA A 225 13.37 -17.29 -11.06
CA ALA A 225 12.94 -16.91 -12.43
C ALA A 225 13.82 -15.82 -13.04
N GLN A 226 14.16 -14.78 -12.27
CA GLN A 226 15.05 -13.70 -12.71
C GLN A 226 16.40 -14.26 -13.18
N LEU A 227 17.06 -15.02 -12.30
CA LEU A 227 18.37 -15.58 -12.58
C LEU A 227 18.32 -16.58 -13.74
N THR A 228 17.22 -17.30 -13.93
CA THR A 228 17.02 -18.19 -15.09
C THR A 228 16.89 -17.38 -16.39
N LEU A 229 16.17 -16.25 -16.39
CA LEU A 229 16.11 -15.35 -17.56
C LEU A 229 17.47 -14.77 -17.90
N GLU A 230 18.25 -14.37 -16.88
CA GLU A 230 19.65 -13.90 -17.05
C GLU A 230 20.54 -14.98 -17.67
N GLU A 231 20.46 -16.24 -17.17
CA GLU A 231 21.22 -17.39 -17.70
C GLU A 231 20.84 -17.69 -19.16
N LEU A 232 19.55 -17.52 -19.50
CA LEU A 232 19.04 -17.71 -20.86
C LEU A 232 19.28 -16.49 -21.78
N ASN A 233 19.90 -15.40 -21.29
CA ASN A 233 20.09 -14.11 -21.98
C ASN A 233 18.79 -13.51 -22.53
N ILE A 234 17.69 -13.61 -21.77
CA ILE A 234 16.38 -13.07 -22.10
C ILE A 234 16.20 -11.75 -21.35
N ASN A 235 16.02 -10.65 -22.09
CA ASN A 235 15.76 -9.30 -21.58
C ASN A 235 14.30 -8.92 -21.74
#